data_e9f15584aed0bfcf38c2bb32617b1a48
#
_entry.id   e9f15584aed0bfcf38c2bb32617b1a48
#
_cell.length_a   1.000
_cell.length_b   1.000
_cell.length_c   1.000
_cell.angle_alpha   90.00
_cell.angle_beta   90.00
_cell.angle_gamma   90.00
#
_symmetry.space_group_name_H-M   'P 1'
#
loop_
_entity.id
_entity.type
_entity.pdbx_description
1 polymer ?
#
loop_
_entity_poly.entity_id
_entity_poly.type
_entity_poly.pdbx_seq_one_letter_code
_entity_poly.pdbx_strand_id
1 'polypeptide(L)'
;MRKNLTEVVFILDRSGSMSGLEKDTIGGFNSMIGKQKREAGQALISTVLFNNNSKVLYDRVEVQKIPSMTEDDYSVYGCTALLDAIGGAIHHIGNVHKYARTEDVPEHTVFIIMTDGMENASHMYSNDKVKQMIERQKEKYGWEF
;
A
#
# COMPACT_ATOMS: atom_id res chain seq x y z
N MET A 1 12.52 -2.96 -17.61
CA MET A 1 11.48 -3.39 -16.64
C MET A 1 11.45 -4.92 -16.60
N ARG A 2 11.26 -5.44 -15.43
CA ARG A 2 11.17 -6.88 -15.23
C ARG A 2 9.75 -7.36 -15.57
N LYS A 3 9.63 -8.13 -16.65
CA LYS A 3 8.36 -8.69 -17.10
C LYS A 3 7.83 -9.72 -16.11
N ASN A 4 6.52 -9.79 -15.99
CA ASN A 4 5.82 -10.71 -15.08
C ASN A 4 6.09 -10.43 -13.60
N LEU A 5 6.65 -9.26 -13.25
CA LEU A 5 6.78 -8.80 -11.87
C LEU A 5 5.80 -7.66 -11.62
N THR A 6 4.97 -7.83 -10.62
CA THR A 6 4.04 -6.81 -10.16
C THR A 6 4.40 -6.38 -8.75
N GLU A 7 4.40 -5.08 -8.52
CA GLU A 7 4.54 -4.50 -7.18
C GLU A 7 3.15 -4.10 -6.69
N VAL A 8 2.70 -4.66 -5.56
CA VAL A 8 1.41 -4.33 -4.97
C VAL A 8 1.65 -3.71 -3.61
N VAL A 9 1.17 -2.50 -3.41
CA VAL A 9 1.34 -1.77 -2.17
C VAL A 9 -0.03 -1.57 -1.53
N PHE A 10 -0.24 -2.16 -0.37
CA PHE A 10 -1.46 -2.01 0.43
C PHE A 10 -1.25 -0.92 1.46
N ILE A 11 -2.17 0.02 1.52
CA ILE A 11 -2.20 1.08 2.53
C ILE A 11 -3.52 0.95 3.26
N LEU A 12 -3.48 0.41 4.49
CA LEU A 12 -4.66 0.01 5.25
C LEU A 12 -4.86 0.96 6.43
N ASP A 13 -6.01 1.61 6.44
CA ASP A 13 -6.44 2.47 7.54
C ASP A 13 -6.77 1.62 8.76
N ARG A 14 -6.11 1.90 9.90
CA ARG A 14 -6.42 1.31 11.19
C ARG A 14 -6.77 2.36 12.24
N SER A 15 -7.33 3.48 11.80
CA SER A 15 -7.84 4.50 12.72
C SER A 15 -9.13 4.06 13.41
N GLY A 16 -9.51 4.79 14.45
CA GLY A 16 -10.74 4.49 15.20
C GLY A 16 -12.00 4.51 14.36
N SER A 17 -12.03 5.30 13.27
CA SER A 17 -13.17 5.36 12.35
C SER A 17 -13.41 4.04 11.60
N MET A 18 -12.41 3.15 11.58
CA MET A 18 -12.54 1.81 10.98
C MET A 18 -13.14 0.79 11.94
N SER A 19 -13.55 1.18 13.15
CA SER A 19 -14.20 0.27 14.10
C SER A 19 -15.46 -0.33 13.49
N GLY A 20 -15.58 -1.64 13.60
CA GLY A 20 -16.66 -2.41 12.99
C GLY A 20 -16.33 -2.92 11.58
N LEU A 21 -15.25 -2.45 10.97
CA LEU A 21 -14.82 -2.84 9.63
C LEU A 21 -13.59 -3.76 9.64
N GLU A 22 -13.15 -4.21 10.81
CA GLU A 22 -11.92 -4.99 10.96
C GLU A 22 -11.99 -6.29 10.17
N LYS A 23 -13.08 -7.04 10.30
CA LYS A 23 -13.27 -8.31 9.58
C LYS A 23 -13.28 -8.11 8.07
N ASP A 24 -13.94 -7.05 7.60
CA ASP A 24 -14.01 -6.75 6.17
C ASP A 24 -12.66 -6.36 5.62
N THR A 25 -11.87 -5.58 6.36
CA THR A 25 -10.53 -5.16 5.97
C THR A 25 -9.58 -6.35 5.90
N ILE A 26 -9.57 -7.17 6.94
CA ILE A 26 -8.75 -8.39 7.00
C ILE A 26 -9.14 -9.36 5.88
N GLY A 27 -10.44 -9.61 5.72
CA GLY A 27 -10.95 -10.50 4.68
C GLY A 27 -10.63 -9.99 3.28
N GLY A 28 -10.77 -8.70 3.04
CA GLY A 28 -10.44 -8.08 1.76
C GLY A 28 -8.96 -8.20 1.43
N PHE A 29 -8.09 -7.91 2.40
CA PHE A 29 -6.66 -8.08 2.24
C PHE A 29 -6.30 -9.53 1.91
N ASN A 30 -6.79 -10.48 2.70
CA ASN A 30 -6.51 -11.90 2.51
C ASN A 30 -7.02 -12.41 1.17
N SER A 31 -8.19 -11.95 0.73
CA SER A 31 -8.76 -12.30 -0.57
C SER A 31 -7.86 -11.82 -1.72
N MET A 32 -7.39 -10.57 -1.64
CA MET A 32 -6.51 -10.01 -2.67
C MET A 32 -5.15 -10.70 -2.68
N ILE A 33 -4.57 -11.01 -1.53
CA ILE A 33 -3.32 -11.77 -1.45
C ILE A 33 -3.50 -13.16 -2.05
N GLY A 34 -4.60 -13.85 -1.72
CA GLY A 34 -4.91 -15.17 -2.29
C GLY A 34 -5.03 -15.13 -3.81
N LYS A 35 -5.66 -14.08 -4.35
CA LYS A 35 -5.77 -13.89 -5.79
C LYS A 35 -4.39 -13.70 -6.44
N GLN A 36 -3.53 -12.87 -5.84
CA GLN A 36 -2.18 -12.65 -6.35
C GLN A 36 -1.35 -13.94 -6.33
N LYS A 37 -1.51 -14.78 -5.32
CA LYS A 37 -0.82 -16.06 -5.24
C LYS A 37 -1.19 -17.01 -6.38
N ARG A 38 -2.41 -16.89 -6.90
CA ARG A 38 -2.92 -17.75 -7.97
C ARG A 38 -2.60 -17.21 -9.36
N GLU A 39 -2.21 -15.94 -9.48
CA GLU A 39 -1.90 -15.36 -10.77
C GLU A 39 -0.52 -15.79 -11.25
N ALA A 40 -0.35 -15.84 -12.58
CA ALA A 40 0.95 -16.12 -13.20
C ALA A 40 1.90 -14.95 -12.93
N GLY A 41 3.20 -15.26 -12.86
CA GLY A 41 4.23 -14.27 -12.61
C GLY A 41 4.55 -14.14 -11.13
N GLN A 42 5.32 -13.09 -10.80
CA GLN A 42 5.79 -12.81 -9.45
C GLN A 42 5.17 -11.51 -8.95
N ALA A 43 4.90 -11.44 -7.66
CA ALA A 43 4.42 -10.23 -7.01
C ALA A 43 5.21 -9.94 -5.74
N LEU A 44 5.59 -8.68 -5.56
CA LEU A 44 6.20 -8.17 -4.33
C LEU A 44 5.13 -7.40 -3.58
N ILE A 45 4.96 -7.70 -2.31
CA ILE A 45 3.92 -7.11 -1.48
C ILE A 45 4.53 -6.20 -0.44
N SER A 46 4.04 -4.96 -0.42
CA SER A 46 4.28 -4.04 0.69
C SER A 46 2.96 -3.77 1.36
N THR A 47 2.95 -3.73 2.68
CA THR A 47 1.72 -3.46 3.44
C THR A 47 2.04 -2.47 4.55
N VAL A 48 1.33 -1.34 4.53
CA VAL A 48 1.46 -0.28 5.51
C VAL A 48 0.13 -0.15 6.25
N LEU A 49 0.18 -0.23 7.56
CA LEU A 49 -0.96 0.06 8.43
C LEU A 49 -0.80 1.47 8.95
N PHE A 50 -1.85 2.29 8.92
CA PHE A 50 -1.72 3.65 9.41
C PHE A 50 -2.90 4.09 10.28
N ASN A 51 -2.59 4.95 11.24
CA ASN A 51 -3.53 5.78 11.98
C ASN A 51 -2.90 7.17 12.10
N ASN A 52 -2.47 7.61 13.29
CA ASN A 52 -1.64 8.81 13.43
C ASN A 52 -0.25 8.61 12.83
N ASN A 53 0.24 7.38 12.86
CA ASN A 53 1.55 6.97 12.35
C ASN A 53 1.42 5.81 11.39
N SER A 54 2.43 5.61 10.57
CA SER A 54 2.50 4.47 9.64
C SER A 54 3.36 3.37 10.23
N LYS A 55 2.91 2.12 10.08
CA LYS A 55 3.65 0.91 10.46
C LYS A 55 3.78 0.02 9.23
N VAL A 56 5.01 -0.25 8.83
CA VAL A 56 5.28 -1.17 7.72
C VAL A 56 5.18 -2.59 8.23
N LEU A 57 4.17 -3.33 7.78
CA LEU A 57 3.99 -4.74 8.12
C LEU A 57 4.85 -5.61 7.20
N TYR A 58 4.84 -5.33 5.90
CA TYR A 58 5.66 -6.00 4.90
C TYR A 58 6.29 -4.96 3.99
N ASP A 59 7.56 -5.17 3.62
CA ASP A 59 8.29 -4.30 2.71
C ASP A 59 8.85 -5.15 1.55
N ARG A 60 8.12 -5.14 0.44
CA ARG A 60 8.50 -5.82 -0.82
C ARG A 60 8.79 -7.31 -0.63
N VAL A 61 7.90 -7.99 0.06
CA VAL A 61 7.99 -9.44 0.32
C VAL A 61 7.29 -10.21 -0.81
N GLU A 62 7.88 -11.30 -1.26
CA GLU A 62 7.25 -12.18 -2.26
C GLU A 62 5.89 -12.67 -1.76
N VAL A 63 4.88 -12.59 -2.63
CA VAL A 63 3.49 -12.86 -2.24
C VAL A 63 3.30 -14.27 -1.66
N GLN A 64 4.07 -15.24 -2.14
CA GLN A 64 3.96 -16.62 -1.65
C GLN A 64 4.36 -16.77 -0.18
N LYS A 65 5.11 -15.81 0.36
CA LYS A 65 5.57 -15.80 1.74
C LYS A 65 4.63 -15.04 2.69
N ILE A 66 3.58 -14.40 2.16
CA ILE A 66 2.65 -13.62 2.99
C ILE A 66 1.63 -14.56 3.63
N PRO A 67 1.58 -14.62 4.98
CA PRO A 67 0.55 -15.40 5.67
C PRO A 67 -0.79 -14.66 5.67
N SER A 68 -1.85 -15.37 6.01
CA SER A 68 -3.15 -14.74 6.22
C SER A 68 -3.08 -13.74 7.37
N MET A 69 -3.64 -12.55 7.15
CA MET A 69 -3.75 -11.55 8.20
C MET A 69 -4.78 -12.00 9.24
N THR A 70 -4.47 -11.76 10.50
CA THR A 70 -5.37 -12.08 11.63
C THR A 70 -5.65 -10.80 12.44
N GLU A 71 -6.54 -10.91 13.42
CA GLU A 71 -6.84 -9.82 14.33
C GLU A 71 -5.63 -9.38 15.16
N ASP A 72 -4.63 -10.26 15.32
CA ASP A 72 -3.38 -9.93 16.00
C ASP A 72 -2.54 -8.95 15.17
N ASP A 73 -2.69 -8.96 13.86
CA ASP A 73 -1.95 -8.07 12.94
C ASP A 73 -2.64 -6.72 12.75
N TYR A 74 -3.96 -6.67 12.93
CA TYR A 74 -4.76 -5.50 12.57
C TYR A 74 -5.72 -5.14 13.71
N SER A 75 -5.44 -4.03 14.38
CA SER A 75 -6.31 -3.44 15.41
C SER A 75 -6.53 -1.97 15.10
N VAL A 76 -7.68 -1.42 15.46
CA VAL A 76 -8.06 -0.04 15.11
C VAL A 76 -8.05 0.87 16.33
N TYR A 77 -7.43 2.03 16.18
CA TYR A 77 -7.40 3.10 17.17
C TYR A 77 -6.80 4.37 16.57
N GLY A 78 -7.04 5.51 17.20
CA GLY A 78 -6.38 6.76 16.85
C GLY A 78 -7.02 7.52 15.69
N CYS A 79 -6.31 8.51 15.21
CA CYS A 79 -6.73 9.39 14.13
C CYS A 79 -6.26 8.89 12.77
N THR A 80 -6.57 9.63 11.71
CA THR A 80 -6.36 9.18 10.32
C THR A 80 -5.37 10.10 9.60
N ALA A 81 -4.10 9.70 9.54
CA ALA A 81 -3.07 10.40 8.78
C ALA A 81 -2.92 9.79 7.37
N LEU A 82 -3.99 9.84 6.60
CA LEU A 82 -4.09 9.21 5.28
C LEU A 82 -3.08 9.78 4.29
N LEU A 83 -2.96 11.10 4.21
CA LEU A 83 -2.06 11.75 3.26
C LEU A 83 -0.60 11.41 3.52
N ASP A 84 -0.20 11.39 4.79
CA ASP A 84 1.17 11.02 5.17
C ASP A 84 1.47 9.55 4.80
N ALA A 85 0.50 8.66 4.99
CA ALA A 85 0.66 7.25 4.63
C ALA A 85 0.83 7.07 3.13
N ILE A 86 -0.03 7.70 2.33
CA ILE A 86 0.04 7.61 0.87
C ILE A 86 1.34 8.25 0.36
N GLY A 87 1.62 9.48 0.78
CA GLY A 87 2.81 10.21 0.36
C GLY A 87 4.10 9.50 0.71
N GLY A 88 4.19 8.98 1.94
CA GLY A 88 5.36 8.22 2.40
C GLY A 88 5.58 6.94 1.61
N ALA A 89 4.51 6.21 1.31
CA ALA A 89 4.59 4.98 0.52
C ALA A 89 5.02 5.25 -0.93
N ILE A 90 4.45 6.27 -1.57
CA ILE A 90 4.85 6.66 -2.93
C ILE A 90 6.32 7.04 -2.96
N HIS A 91 6.77 7.83 -1.98
CA HIS A 91 8.17 8.25 -1.89
C HIS A 91 9.11 7.05 -1.74
N HIS A 92 8.77 6.12 -0.84
CA HIS A 92 9.60 4.93 -0.59
C HIS A 92 9.69 4.04 -1.83
N ILE A 93 8.57 3.66 -2.42
CA ILE A 93 8.55 2.77 -3.59
C ILE A 93 9.17 3.47 -4.80
N GLY A 94 8.89 4.75 -4.98
CA GLY A 94 9.49 5.55 -6.05
C GLY A 94 11.01 5.58 -5.95
N ASN A 95 11.56 5.74 -4.73
CA ASN A 95 13.00 5.70 -4.52
C ASN A 95 13.60 4.32 -4.79
N VAL A 96 12.92 3.25 -4.37
CA VAL A 96 13.38 1.88 -4.66
C VAL A 96 13.50 1.68 -6.17
N HIS A 97 12.50 2.10 -6.95
CA HIS A 97 12.54 1.98 -8.41
C HIS A 97 13.62 2.88 -9.03
N LYS A 98 13.80 4.09 -8.50
CA LYS A 98 14.79 5.04 -9.00
C LYS A 98 16.21 4.52 -8.92
N TYR A 99 16.53 3.82 -7.83
CA TYR A 99 17.89 3.32 -7.58
C TYR A 99 18.08 1.85 -7.96
N ALA A 100 17.03 1.16 -8.40
CA ALA A 100 17.12 -0.19 -8.93
C ALA A 100 17.65 -0.15 -10.37
N ARG A 101 18.22 -1.28 -10.82
CA ARG A 101 18.57 -1.42 -12.23
C ARG A 101 17.27 -1.42 -13.05
N THR A 102 17.33 -0.86 -14.27
CA THR A 102 16.15 -0.78 -15.14
C THR A 102 15.49 -2.16 -15.33
N GLU A 103 16.29 -3.21 -15.49
CA GLU A 103 15.79 -4.57 -15.66
C GLU A 103 15.14 -5.16 -14.41
N ASP A 104 15.34 -4.55 -13.23
CA ASP A 104 14.75 -5.02 -11.97
C ASP A 104 13.49 -4.26 -11.58
N VAL A 105 13.17 -3.17 -12.28
CA VAL A 105 11.95 -2.39 -12.00
C VAL A 105 10.72 -3.21 -12.41
N PRO A 106 9.72 -3.37 -11.52
CA PRO A 106 8.51 -4.13 -11.85
C PRO A 106 7.79 -3.59 -13.09
N GLU A 107 7.23 -4.50 -13.87
CA GLU A 107 6.42 -4.12 -15.05
C GLU A 107 5.17 -3.36 -14.64
N HIS A 108 4.53 -3.76 -13.55
CA HIS A 108 3.31 -3.14 -13.02
C HIS A 108 3.50 -2.74 -11.57
N THR A 109 2.93 -1.61 -11.19
CA THR A 109 2.88 -1.15 -9.79
C THR A 109 1.46 -0.69 -9.49
N VAL A 110 0.85 -1.28 -8.46
CA VAL A 110 -0.52 -1.02 -8.05
C VAL A 110 -0.54 -0.65 -6.58
N PHE A 111 -1.20 0.46 -6.24
CA PHE A 111 -1.46 0.86 -4.86
C PHE A 111 -2.92 0.59 -4.54
N ILE A 112 -3.17 -0.11 -3.45
CA ILE A 112 -4.52 -0.43 -2.97
C ILE A 112 -4.69 0.23 -1.62
N ILE A 113 -5.59 1.22 -1.56
CA ILE A 113 -5.82 2.03 -0.36
C ILE A 113 -7.19 1.67 0.19
N MET A 114 -7.22 1.18 1.43
CA MET A 114 -8.45 0.80 2.12
C MET A 114 -8.65 1.75 3.29
N THR A 115 -9.65 2.63 3.19
CA THR A 115 -9.92 3.68 4.17
C THR A 115 -11.40 4.06 4.11
N ASP A 116 -11.90 4.69 5.19
CA ASP A 116 -13.21 5.34 5.15
C ASP A 116 -13.13 6.79 4.64
N GLY A 117 -11.93 7.25 4.27
CA GLY A 117 -11.71 8.51 3.59
C GLY A 117 -11.58 9.75 4.46
N MET A 118 -11.62 9.62 5.76
CA MET A 118 -11.57 10.76 6.68
C MET A 118 -10.14 11.08 7.12
N GLU A 119 -9.51 12.03 6.43
CA GLU A 119 -8.15 12.50 6.75
C GLU A 119 -8.22 13.60 7.81
N ASN A 120 -7.47 13.48 8.91
CA ASN A 120 -7.52 14.47 9.99
C ASN A 120 -6.23 14.64 10.79
N ALA A 121 -5.12 13.99 10.42
CA ALA A 121 -3.92 14.00 11.26
C ALA A 121 -2.59 14.08 10.49
N SER A 122 -2.60 14.29 9.18
CA SER A 122 -1.37 14.37 8.39
C SER A 122 -0.63 15.68 8.65
N HIS A 123 0.70 15.60 8.72
CA HIS A 123 1.59 16.72 8.98
C HIS A 123 2.63 16.95 7.88
N MET A 124 3.01 15.90 7.14
CA MET A 124 4.12 15.93 6.20
C MET A 124 3.69 16.15 4.76
N TYR A 125 2.48 15.74 4.41
CA TYR A 125 1.96 15.81 3.06
C TYR A 125 0.59 16.47 3.05
N SER A 126 0.41 17.46 2.14
CA SER A 126 -0.90 18.08 1.90
C SER A 126 -1.68 17.27 0.87
N ASN A 127 -2.99 17.53 0.79
CA ASN A 127 -3.85 16.94 -0.22
C ASN A 127 -3.34 17.24 -1.65
N ASP A 128 -2.98 18.50 -1.90
CA ASP A 128 -2.46 18.90 -3.21
C ASP A 128 -1.15 18.20 -3.54
N LYS A 129 -0.26 18.06 -2.57
CA LYS A 129 1.02 17.38 -2.77
C LYS A 129 0.83 15.90 -3.12
N VAL A 130 -0.01 15.20 -2.37
CA VAL A 130 -0.31 13.79 -2.62
C VAL A 130 -0.97 13.60 -3.97
N LYS A 131 -1.92 14.47 -4.32
CA LYS A 131 -2.58 14.44 -5.62
C LYS A 131 -1.58 14.57 -6.77
N GLN A 132 -0.64 15.51 -6.65
CA GLN A 132 0.42 15.70 -7.63
C GLN A 132 1.31 14.46 -7.74
N MET A 133 1.65 13.85 -6.61
CA MET A 133 2.47 12.64 -6.58
C MET A 133 1.78 11.47 -7.29
N ILE A 134 0.50 11.27 -7.03
CA ILE A 134 -0.30 10.22 -7.67
C ILE A 134 -0.36 10.46 -9.19
N GLU A 135 -0.70 11.66 -9.61
CA GLU A 135 -0.81 12.01 -11.03
C GLU A 135 0.51 11.82 -11.76
N ARG A 136 1.62 12.24 -11.13
CA ARG A 136 2.96 12.06 -11.71
C ARG A 136 3.30 10.59 -11.91
N GLN A 137 3.02 9.74 -10.91
CA GLN A 137 3.33 8.32 -11.02
C GLN A 137 2.46 7.63 -12.07
N LYS A 138 1.20 8.02 -12.18
CA LYS A 138 0.30 7.49 -13.21
C LYS A 138 0.76 7.87 -14.62
N GLU A 139 1.04 9.15 -14.84
CA GLU A 139 1.39 9.66 -16.17
C GLU A 139 2.78 9.24 -16.60
N LYS A 140 3.76 9.35 -15.72
CA LYS A 140 5.18 9.14 -16.07
C LYS A 140 5.58 7.66 -16.01
N TYR A 141 5.01 6.90 -15.09
CA TYR A 141 5.44 5.53 -14.83
C TYR A 141 4.33 4.49 -14.97
N GLY A 142 3.12 4.91 -15.25
CA GLY A 142 2.00 3.98 -15.46
C GLY A 142 1.52 3.27 -14.21
N TRP A 143 1.76 3.82 -13.03
CA TRP A 143 1.27 3.23 -11.78
C TRP A 143 -0.25 3.29 -11.72
N GLU A 144 -0.85 2.32 -11.04
CA GLU A 144 -2.30 2.26 -10.78
C GLU A 144 -2.56 2.51 -9.29
N PHE A 145 -3.67 3.18 -9.01
CA PHE A 145 -4.10 3.48 -7.65
C PHE A 145 -5.57 3.11 -7.45
#